data_ea09beee27f971aeeca3f4eee177740b
#
_entry.id   ea09beee27f971aeeca3f4eee177740b
#
_cell.length_a   1.000
_cell.length_b   1.000
_cell.length_c   1.000
_cell.angle_alpha   90.00
_cell.angle_beta   90.00
_cell.angle_gamma   90.00
#
_symmetry.space_group_name_H-M   'P 1'
#
loop_
_entity.id
_entity.type
_entity.pdbx_description
1 polymer ?
#
loop_
_entity_poly.entity_id
_entity_poly.type
_entity_poly.pdbx_seq_one_letter_code
_entity_poly.pdbx_strand_id
1 'polypeptide(L)'
;MAGGSSMEANEPRQLFIAGRKSALIRLTCAAGMRPALLEVLNTYADSLGDEPGTEMFMVHLDPDDENNVWLYETFLDDSAALAHRSTEGFAKMMNDMPPLLEGPPAILRMEPLRMSVQESVLTEDWSL
;
A
#
# COMPACT_ATOMS: atom_id res chain seq x y z
N MET A 1 17.55 -2.06 -29.78
CA MET A 1 17.38 -2.18 -29.72
C MET A 1 17.13 -2.46 -29.86
N ALA A 2 17.51 -2.82 -29.67
CA ALA A 2 17.24 -3.17 -29.76
C ALA A 2 17.05 -3.44 -29.86
N GLY A 3 17.29 -3.69 -29.90
CA GLY A 3 17.07 -4.06 -29.95
C GLY A 3 17.02 -4.22 -29.76
N GLY A 4 17.14 -4.27 -29.96
CA GLY A 4 17.03 -4.36 -29.67
C GLY A 4 16.92 -4.41 -29.13
N SER A 5 17.01 -4.21 -29.49
CA SER A 5 16.85 -4.46 -28.87
C SER A 5 16.52 -4.36 -27.71
N SER A 6 16.27 -5.04 -27.37
CA SER A 6 15.92 -5.29 -25.98
C SER A 6 16.32 -4.16 -25.05
N MET A 7 17.27 -3.42 -25.38
CA MET A 7 17.70 -2.24 -24.64
C MET A 7 16.60 -1.19 -24.57
N GLU A 8 15.88 -1.01 -25.65
CA GLU A 8 14.76 -0.09 -25.67
C GLU A 8 13.63 -0.57 -24.78
N ALA A 9 13.45 -1.89 -24.67
CA ALA A 9 12.40 -2.47 -23.85
C ALA A 9 12.61 -2.23 -22.35
N ASN A 10 13.82 -1.86 -21.94
CA ASN A 10 14.16 -1.62 -20.53
C ASN A 10 14.12 -0.14 -20.15
N GLU A 11 13.57 0.70 -21.00
CA GLU A 11 13.44 2.12 -20.71
C GLU A 11 12.30 2.35 -19.74
N PRO A 12 12.56 2.88 -18.53
CA PRO A 12 11.49 3.06 -17.56
C PRO A 12 10.61 4.28 -17.86
N ARG A 13 9.36 4.19 -17.42
CA ARG A 13 8.44 5.31 -17.44
C ARG A 13 8.78 6.26 -16.28
N GLN A 14 8.82 7.55 -16.57
CA GLN A 14 9.09 8.58 -15.59
C GLN A 14 7.79 9.33 -15.30
N LEU A 15 7.35 9.30 -14.04
CA LEU A 15 6.13 9.92 -13.61
C LEU A 15 6.43 10.95 -12.53
N PHE A 16 6.02 12.18 -12.75
CA PHE A 16 6.11 13.23 -11.74
C PHE A 16 4.78 13.28 -11.02
N ILE A 17 4.81 12.88 -9.77
CA ILE A 17 3.61 12.64 -8.97
C ILE A 17 3.50 13.60 -7.78
N ALA A 18 4.02 14.79 -7.95
CA ALA A 18 3.89 15.85 -6.96
C ALA A 18 2.40 16.08 -6.62
N GLY A 19 2.12 16.34 -5.34
CA GLY A 19 0.75 16.49 -4.86
C GLY A 19 0.16 15.21 -4.27
N ARG A 20 0.72 14.04 -4.60
CA ARG A 20 0.34 12.80 -3.94
C ARG A 20 0.80 12.80 -2.49
N LYS A 21 0.12 12.00 -1.70
CA LYS A 21 0.48 11.72 -0.30
C LYS A 21 0.73 10.23 -0.17
N SER A 22 1.66 9.86 0.70
CA SER A 22 1.92 8.46 0.98
C SER A 22 2.20 8.24 2.45
N ALA A 23 2.07 6.99 2.86
CA ALA A 23 2.40 6.56 4.22
C ALA A 23 3.01 5.17 4.20
N LEU A 24 4.05 4.99 4.99
CA LEU A 24 4.60 3.68 5.32
C LEU A 24 4.22 3.41 6.77
N ILE A 25 3.59 2.26 7.02
CA ILE A 25 3.02 1.94 8.32
C ILE A 25 3.57 0.59 8.77
N ARG A 26 4.10 0.54 10.00
CA ARG A 26 4.47 -0.72 10.63
C ARG A 26 3.40 -1.09 11.64
N LEU A 27 2.89 -2.31 11.52
CA LEU A 27 1.97 -2.94 12.45
C LEU A 27 2.71 -4.07 13.14
N THR A 28 2.76 -4.05 14.47
CA THR A 28 3.38 -5.13 15.24
C THR A 28 2.27 -5.94 15.90
N CYS A 29 2.13 -7.20 15.47
CA CYS A 29 1.11 -8.11 15.98
C CYS A 29 1.47 -8.62 17.36
N ALA A 30 0.46 -8.88 18.17
CA ALA A 30 0.61 -9.80 19.28
C ALA A 30 0.98 -11.19 18.74
N ALA A 31 1.70 -11.97 19.56
CA ALA A 31 2.17 -13.28 19.14
C ALA A 31 1.03 -14.16 18.62
N GLY A 32 1.24 -14.75 17.45
CA GLY A 32 0.26 -15.63 16.80
C GLY A 32 -0.90 -14.92 16.11
N MET A 33 -0.95 -13.59 16.11
CA MET A 33 -2.08 -12.84 15.55
C MET A 33 -1.89 -12.40 14.09
N ARG A 34 -0.73 -12.69 13.47
CA ARG A 34 -0.50 -12.26 12.10
C ARG A 34 -1.55 -12.79 11.12
N PRO A 35 -1.93 -14.08 11.15
CA PRO A 35 -2.98 -14.55 10.22
C PRO A 35 -4.30 -13.78 10.36
N ALA A 36 -4.72 -13.49 11.59
CA ALA A 36 -5.92 -12.72 11.82
C ALA A 36 -5.78 -11.27 11.33
N LEU A 37 -4.61 -10.66 11.54
CA LEU A 37 -4.33 -9.32 11.03
C LEU A 37 -4.37 -9.29 9.50
N LEU A 38 -3.75 -10.26 8.84
CA LEU A 38 -3.77 -10.32 7.37
C LEU A 38 -5.18 -10.44 6.83
N GLU A 39 -6.06 -11.16 7.53
CA GLU A 39 -7.46 -11.27 7.14
C GLU A 39 -8.18 -9.92 7.22
N VAL A 40 -7.94 -9.16 8.29
CA VAL A 40 -8.49 -7.80 8.43
C VAL A 40 -7.99 -6.90 7.29
N LEU A 41 -6.70 -6.95 6.99
CA LEU A 41 -6.11 -6.13 5.93
C LEU A 41 -6.61 -6.52 4.54
N ASN A 42 -6.79 -7.81 4.28
CA ASN A 42 -7.34 -8.30 3.02
C ASN A 42 -8.79 -7.84 2.83
N THR A 43 -9.57 -7.86 3.90
CA THR A 43 -10.96 -7.37 3.85
C THR A 43 -10.98 -5.88 3.49
N TYR A 44 -10.09 -5.09 4.08
CA TYR A 44 -9.97 -3.68 3.71
C TYR A 44 -9.54 -3.53 2.24
N ALA A 45 -8.53 -4.27 1.80
CA ALA A 45 -8.05 -4.20 0.43
C ALA A 45 -9.17 -4.49 -0.58
N ASP A 46 -10.04 -5.44 -0.26
CA ASP A 46 -11.19 -5.78 -1.12
C ASP A 46 -12.20 -4.63 -1.25
N SER A 47 -12.20 -3.69 -0.31
CA SER A 47 -13.11 -2.53 -0.33
C SER A 47 -12.50 -1.29 -1.00
N LEU A 48 -11.29 -1.40 -1.57
CA LEU A 48 -10.56 -0.23 -2.09
C LEU A 48 -11.30 0.48 -3.21
N GLY A 49 -12.17 -0.22 -3.93
CA GLY A 49 -13.01 0.38 -4.97
C GLY A 49 -13.94 1.49 -4.46
N ASP A 50 -14.22 1.52 -3.16
CA ASP A 50 -15.07 2.55 -2.55
C ASP A 50 -14.31 3.85 -2.27
N GLU A 51 -13.00 3.85 -2.47
CA GLU A 51 -12.15 5.02 -2.24
C GLU A 51 -11.17 5.19 -3.41
N PRO A 52 -11.68 5.67 -4.57
CA PRO A 52 -10.87 5.74 -5.78
C PRO A 52 -9.66 6.66 -5.68
N GLY A 53 -9.63 7.58 -4.73
CA GLY A 53 -8.46 8.43 -4.49
C GLY A 53 -7.34 7.74 -3.74
N THR A 54 -7.56 6.57 -3.15
CA THR A 54 -6.51 5.72 -2.61
C THR A 54 -5.97 4.88 -3.76
N GLU A 55 -4.86 5.32 -4.33
CA GLU A 55 -4.34 4.77 -5.58
C GLU A 55 -3.64 3.44 -5.40
N MET A 56 -3.10 3.20 -4.21
CA MET A 56 -2.37 1.97 -3.92
C MET A 56 -2.48 1.63 -2.45
N PHE A 57 -2.67 0.36 -2.16
CA PHE A 57 -2.58 -0.21 -0.83
C PHE A 57 -1.82 -1.52 -0.94
N MET A 58 -0.65 -1.59 -0.31
CA MET A 58 0.25 -2.73 -0.43
C MET A 58 0.58 -3.28 0.94
N VAL A 59 0.45 -4.59 1.10
CA VAL A 59 0.76 -5.29 2.35
C VAL A 59 2.07 -6.04 2.16
N HIS A 60 2.99 -5.84 3.11
CA HIS A 60 4.29 -6.51 3.10
C HIS A 60 4.47 -7.35 4.35
N LEU A 61 5.07 -8.52 4.17
CA LEU A 61 5.54 -9.33 5.29
C LEU A 61 6.98 -8.94 5.58
N ASP A 62 7.33 -8.85 6.87
CA ASP A 62 8.70 -8.60 7.29
C ASP A 62 9.45 -9.93 7.27
N PRO A 63 10.55 -10.06 6.50
CA PRO A 63 11.28 -11.32 6.40
C PRO A 63 12.08 -11.64 7.67
N ASP A 64 12.32 -10.66 8.52
CA ASP A 64 13.17 -10.79 9.71
C ASP A 64 12.38 -10.86 11.01
N ASP A 65 11.11 -10.47 10.99
CA ASP A 65 10.25 -10.47 12.18
C ASP A 65 8.82 -10.83 11.78
N GLU A 66 8.39 -12.04 12.15
CA GLU A 66 7.06 -12.54 11.80
C GLU A 66 5.92 -11.76 12.46
N ASN A 67 6.21 -10.94 13.47
CA ASN A 67 5.19 -10.12 14.13
C ASN A 67 5.01 -8.76 13.47
N ASN A 68 5.87 -8.38 12.54
CA ASN A 68 5.75 -7.11 11.82
C ASN A 68 5.08 -7.31 10.46
N VAL A 69 4.12 -6.45 10.18
CA VAL A 69 3.48 -6.30 8.86
C VAL A 69 3.62 -4.84 8.47
N TRP A 70 3.99 -4.59 7.24
CA TRP A 70 4.20 -3.25 6.72
C TRP A 70 3.15 -2.93 5.67
N LEU A 71 2.60 -1.72 5.74
CA LEU A 71 1.68 -1.20 4.74
C LEU A 71 2.32 -0.03 4.02
N TYR A 72 2.08 0.04 2.72
CA TYR A 72 2.41 1.22 1.94
C TYR A 72 1.15 1.70 1.23
N GLU A 73 0.82 2.99 1.38
CA GLU A 73 -0.37 3.57 0.79
C GLU A 73 -0.03 4.84 0.05
N THR A 74 -0.73 5.08 -1.06
CA THR A 74 -0.64 6.35 -1.77
C THR A 74 -2.02 6.91 -2.03
N PHE A 75 -2.13 8.24 -1.91
CA PHE A 75 -3.37 8.97 -2.12
C PHE A 75 -3.17 10.04 -3.18
N LEU A 76 -4.18 10.24 -4.00
CA LEU A 76 -4.14 11.21 -5.10
C LEU A 76 -3.78 12.62 -4.60
N ASP A 77 -4.35 13.03 -3.46
CA ASP A 77 -4.16 14.35 -2.86
C ASP A 77 -4.62 14.34 -1.39
N ASP A 78 -4.59 15.49 -0.74
CA ASP A 78 -5.07 15.64 0.64
C ASP A 78 -6.54 15.27 0.80
N SER A 79 -7.36 15.63 -0.17
CA SER A 79 -8.79 15.32 -0.15
C SER A 79 -9.03 13.81 -0.17
N ALA A 80 -8.26 13.09 -0.97
CA ALA A 80 -8.33 11.63 -1.05
C ALA A 80 -7.87 10.98 0.27
N ALA A 81 -6.81 11.50 0.88
CA ALA A 81 -6.34 11.02 2.17
C ALA A 81 -7.38 11.22 3.27
N LEU A 82 -8.11 12.33 3.20
CA LEU A 82 -9.19 12.61 4.15
C LEU A 82 -10.39 11.69 3.90
N ALA A 83 -10.78 11.50 2.64
CA ALA A 83 -11.88 10.62 2.25
C ALA A 83 -11.64 9.16 2.67
N HIS A 84 -10.38 8.70 2.57
CA HIS A 84 -9.97 7.38 3.05
C HIS A 84 -10.43 7.11 4.48
N ARG A 85 -10.29 8.08 5.37
CA ARG A 85 -10.64 7.94 6.79
C ARG A 85 -12.14 7.95 7.05
N SER A 86 -12.94 8.20 6.03
CA SER A 86 -14.40 8.33 6.16
C SER A 86 -15.15 7.13 5.58
N THR A 87 -14.46 6.13 5.06
CA THR A 87 -15.11 4.95 4.47
C THR A 87 -15.50 3.92 5.52
N GLU A 88 -16.50 3.12 5.21
CA GLU A 88 -16.90 2.01 6.09
C GLU A 88 -15.81 0.96 6.19
N GLY A 89 -15.09 0.69 5.10
CA GLY A 89 -13.98 -0.26 5.10
C GLY A 89 -12.87 0.15 6.04
N PHE A 90 -12.52 1.43 6.04
CA PHE A 90 -11.53 1.97 6.98
C PHE A 90 -12.02 1.87 8.42
N ALA A 91 -13.28 2.24 8.68
CA ALA A 91 -13.85 2.17 10.02
C ALA A 91 -13.83 0.74 10.56
N LYS A 92 -14.17 -0.24 9.73
CA LYS A 92 -14.14 -1.65 10.11
C LYS A 92 -12.71 -2.10 10.43
N MET A 93 -11.75 -1.75 9.60
CA MET A 93 -10.34 -2.07 9.83
C MET A 93 -9.85 -1.47 11.15
N MET A 94 -10.17 -0.21 11.41
CA MET A 94 -9.77 0.49 12.64
C MET A 94 -10.46 -0.05 13.88
N ASN A 95 -11.59 -0.73 13.73
CA ASN A 95 -12.26 -1.40 14.82
C ASN A 95 -11.67 -2.79 15.09
N ASP A 96 -11.35 -3.53 14.03
CA ASP A 96 -10.95 -4.94 14.13
C ASP A 96 -9.45 -5.13 14.36
N MET A 97 -8.64 -4.16 13.95
CA MET A 97 -7.17 -4.28 13.98
C MET A 97 -6.55 -4.11 15.36
N PRO A 98 -6.94 -3.09 16.16
CA PRO A 98 -6.23 -2.81 17.42
C PRO A 98 -6.11 -3.98 18.39
N PRO A 99 -7.14 -4.84 18.59
CA PRO A 99 -7.01 -5.98 19.48
C PRO A 99 -5.94 -7.00 19.07
N LEU A 100 -5.51 -6.95 17.82
CA LEU A 100 -4.54 -7.89 17.25
C LEU A 100 -3.10 -7.37 17.36
N LEU A 101 -2.92 -6.12 17.76
CA LEU A 101 -1.63 -5.45 17.79
C LEU A 101 -1.07 -5.36 19.21
N GLU A 102 0.26 -5.30 19.31
CA GLU A 102 0.92 -5.06 20.59
C GLU A 102 0.79 -3.61 21.06
N GLY A 103 0.61 -2.68 20.12
CA GLY A 103 0.54 -1.26 20.41
C GLY A 103 0.09 -0.47 19.20
N PRO A 104 0.12 0.87 19.26
CA PRO A 104 -0.30 1.69 18.13
C PRO A 104 0.62 1.51 16.92
N PRO A 105 0.09 1.65 15.69
CA PRO A 105 0.90 1.62 14.49
C PRO A 105 1.97 2.70 14.50
N ALA A 106 3.13 2.39 13.92
CA ALA A 106 4.16 3.39 13.63
C ALA A 106 3.94 3.89 12.20
N ILE A 107 3.76 5.20 12.03
CA ILE A 107 3.40 5.79 10.75
C ILE A 107 4.47 6.78 10.32
N LEU A 108 4.98 6.59 9.10
CA LEU A 108 5.87 7.54 8.44
C LEU A 108 5.12 8.16 7.26
N ARG A 109 4.86 9.46 7.34
CA ARG A 109 4.21 10.20 6.26
C ARG A 109 5.23 10.71 5.28
N MET A 110 4.90 10.62 3.98
CA MET A 110 5.79 11.05 2.91
C MET A 110 4.99 11.76 1.82
N GLU A 111 5.69 12.56 1.04
CA GLU A 111 5.11 13.21 -0.13
C GLU A 111 5.91 12.74 -1.35
N PRO A 112 5.35 11.87 -2.18
CA PRO A 112 6.04 11.41 -3.37
C PRO A 112 6.34 12.56 -4.32
N LEU A 113 7.51 12.52 -4.95
CA LEU A 113 7.88 13.52 -5.93
C LEU A 113 7.98 12.92 -7.32
N ARG A 114 8.61 11.77 -7.42
CA ARG A 114 8.90 11.15 -8.70
C ARG A 114 8.87 9.63 -8.56
N MET A 115 8.31 8.97 -9.57
CA MET A 115 8.34 7.53 -9.67
C MET A 115 8.94 7.13 -11.02
N SER A 116 9.84 6.18 -11.00
CA SER A 116 10.39 5.57 -12.20
C SER A 116 9.95 4.10 -12.22
N VAL A 117 9.26 3.69 -13.24
CA VAL A 117 8.63 2.36 -13.32
C VAL A 117 9.00 1.69 -14.62
N GLN A 118 9.43 0.43 -14.56
CA GLN A 118 9.67 -0.36 -15.75
C GLN A 118 8.34 -0.61 -16.49
N GLU A 119 8.38 -0.48 -17.80
CA GLU A 119 7.19 -0.68 -18.63
C GLU A 119 6.56 -2.06 -18.41
N SER A 120 7.39 -3.08 -18.20
CA SER A 120 6.92 -4.45 -17.95
C SER A 120 6.03 -4.56 -16.71
N VAL A 121 6.27 -3.74 -15.69
CA VAL A 121 5.42 -3.74 -14.47
C VAL A 121 4.00 -3.29 -14.80
N LEU A 122 3.85 -2.35 -15.73
CA LEU A 122 2.55 -1.78 -16.10
C LEU A 122 1.75 -2.70 -17.01
N THR A 123 2.40 -3.64 -17.67
CA THR A 123 1.77 -4.53 -18.66
C THR A 123 1.61 -5.96 -18.16
N GLU A 124 2.21 -6.30 -17.02
CA GLU A 124 2.12 -7.63 -16.45
C GLU A 124 0.79 -7.85 -15.75
N ASP A 125 0.28 -9.08 -15.86
CA ASP A 125 -0.92 -9.48 -15.14
C ASP A 125 -0.52 -9.93 -13.73
N TRP A 126 -0.91 -9.15 -12.72
CA TRP A 126 -0.62 -9.40 -11.32
C TRP A 126 -1.80 -10.04 -10.57
N SER A 127 -2.89 -10.35 -11.27
CA SER A 127 -4.05 -10.96 -10.62
C SER A 127 -3.73 -12.37 -10.10
N LEU A 128 -4.34 -12.72 -9.01
CA LEU A 128 -4.14 -14.01 -8.36
C LEU A 128 -5.09 -15.09 -8.86
#